data_c7c101298cfd6bc542339de42c361a78
#
_entry.id   c7c101298cfd6bc542339de42c361a78
#
_cell.length_a   1.000
_cell.length_b   1.000
_cell.length_c   1.000
_cell.angle_alpha   90.00
_cell.angle_beta   90.00
_cell.angle_gamma   90.00
#
_symmetry.space_group_name_H-M   'P 1'
#
loop_
_entity.id
_entity.type
_entity.pdbx_description
1 polymer ?
#
loop_
_entity_poly.entity_id
_entity_poly.type
_entity_poly.pdbx_seq_one_letter_code
_entity_poly.pdbx_strand_id
1 'polypeptide(L)'
;MEYTFNQGSIWRRWDLHVHTKGTNKNDQYKSRTFDDFCELLFKRALEFKIAAIGITDYFSVENYINAKKYQDNIQQRSQFSLEEQRRIKSILLIPNVELRMTPVTKPGKLINIHCLFNPSYLSFLDNDFFNALDFSIGGFKYKMNRQGFIDLGKRENSQYDEDKAYKFGVNNFIVSQEQLQSILSGNQRFRDNVIIVVSNSNSDGASGLQEHYKLFENEQDSSLDALRQAIYCLSDCVFSRLNSTCKCNR
;
A
#
# COMPACT_ATOMS: atom_id res chain seq x y z
N MET A 1 -17.33 -28.21 -2.63
CA MET A 1 -16.07 -28.88 -2.28
C MET A 1 -15.28 -27.94 -1.43
N GLU A 2 -15.23 -28.17 -0.14
CA GLU A 2 -14.24 -27.52 0.72
C GLU A 2 -12.88 -27.99 0.24
N TYR A 3 -12.00 -27.07 -0.09
CA TYR A 3 -10.59 -27.38 -0.31
C TYR A 3 -9.97 -27.73 1.05
N THR A 4 -10.14 -28.99 1.47
CA THR A 4 -9.36 -29.54 2.57
C THR A 4 -7.93 -29.66 2.12
N PHE A 5 -7.09 -28.75 2.57
CA PHE A 5 -5.66 -28.81 2.32
C PHE A 5 -5.04 -29.90 3.21
N ASN A 6 -4.94 -31.10 2.67
CA ASN A 6 -4.36 -32.26 3.38
C ASN A 6 -2.82 -32.20 3.52
N GLN A 7 -2.17 -31.08 3.13
CA GLN A 7 -0.71 -30.92 3.20
C GLN A 7 -0.35 -29.61 3.89
N GLY A 8 0.53 -29.66 4.85
CA GLY A 8 0.83 -28.61 5.81
C GLY A 8 1.47 -27.35 5.24
N SER A 9 2.13 -27.37 4.08
CA SER A 9 2.64 -26.16 3.42
C SER A 9 2.64 -26.33 1.91
N ILE A 10 1.86 -25.50 1.23
CA ILE A 10 1.83 -25.42 -0.23
C ILE A 10 2.31 -24.03 -0.64
N TRP A 11 3.31 -23.99 -1.51
CA TRP A 11 3.75 -22.75 -2.12
C TRP A 11 2.61 -22.14 -2.95
N ARG A 12 2.26 -20.88 -2.64
CA ARG A 12 1.24 -20.10 -3.35
C ARG A 12 1.85 -18.81 -3.86
N ARG A 13 1.39 -18.37 -5.03
CA ARG A 13 1.79 -17.08 -5.57
C ARG A 13 0.93 -15.98 -4.96
N TRP A 14 1.58 -14.97 -4.41
CA TRP A 14 0.95 -13.76 -3.89
C TRP A 14 1.46 -12.56 -4.67
N ASP A 15 0.57 -11.58 -4.89
CA ASP A 15 0.93 -10.27 -5.42
C ASP A 15 0.38 -9.23 -4.45
N LEU A 16 1.23 -8.73 -3.57
CA LEU A 16 0.82 -7.89 -2.44
C LEU A 16 0.94 -6.39 -2.71
N HIS A 17 1.34 -5.98 -3.93
CA HIS A 17 1.51 -4.58 -4.31
C HIS A 17 0.87 -4.31 -5.67
N VAL A 18 -0.46 -4.19 -5.70
CA VAL A 18 -1.23 -3.95 -6.92
C VAL A 18 -2.00 -2.64 -6.79
N HIS A 19 -1.54 -1.59 -7.47
CA HIS A 19 -2.32 -0.37 -7.65
C HIS A 19 -3.55 -0.63 -8.51
N THR A 20 -4.58 0.15 -8.31
CA THR A 20 -5.84 -0.01 -9.03
C THR A 20 -6.12 1.17 -9.95
N LYS A 21 -7.11 1.00 -10.84
CA LYS A 21 -7.72 2.13 -11.53
C LYS A 21 -8.32 3.09 -10.50
N GLY A 22 -8.08 4.39 -10.72
CA GLY A 22 -8.54 5.42 -9.78
C GLY A 22 -7.69 5.54 -8.53
N THR A 23 -6.50 4.91 -8.50
CA THR A 23 -5.53 5.14 -7.42
C THR A 23 -5.26 6.63 -7.26
N ASN A 24 -5.08 7.08 -6.03
CA ASN A 24 -4.87 8.49 -5.68
C ASN A 24 -3.65 9.12 -6.35
N LYS A 25 -2.69 8.29 -6.80
CA LYS A 25 -1.47 8.75 -7.45
C LYS A 25 -1.07 7.79 -8.57
N ASN A 26 -0.70 8.36 -9.73
CA ASN A 26 -0.16 7.63 -10.88
C ASN A 26 -1.12 6.55 -11.46
N ASP A 27 -2.41 6.86 -11.62
CA ASP A 27 -3.32 5.98 -12.35
C ASP A 27 -2.86 5.83 -13.80
N GLN A 28 -2.30 4.68 -14.15
CA GLN A 28 -1.79 4.36 -15.48
C GLN A 28 -2.71 3.36 -16.21
N TYR A 29 -3.83 2.96 -15.60
CA TYR A 29 -4.71 1.97 -16.19
C TYR A 29 -5.60 2.56 -17.29
N LYS A 30 -5.60 1.91 -18.45
CA LYS A 30 -6.41 2.30 -19.62
C LYS A 30 -7.86 1.81 -19.55
N SER A 31 -8.22 1.01 -18.55
CA SER A 31 -9.59 0.55 -18.32
C SER A 31 -10.54 1.74 -18.26
N ARG A 32 -11.75 1.62 -18.84
CA ARG A 32 -12.73 2.71 -18.83
C ARG A 32 -13.33 2.89 -17.44
N THR A 33 -13.67 1.78 -16.79
CA THR A 33 -14.32 1.76 -15.49
C THR A 33 -13.47 0.97 -14.49
N PHE A 34 -13.80 1.09 -13.20
CA PHE A 34 -13.21 0.27 -12.15
C PHE A 34 -13.61 -1.21 -12.30
N ASP A 35 -14.82 -1.49 -12.78
CA ASP A 35 -15.29 -2.85 -13.05
C ASP A 35 -14.49 -3.53 -14.17
N ASP A 36 -14.18 -2.81 -15.26
CA ASP A 36 -13.30 -3.33 -16.33
C ASP A 36 -11.90 -3.64 -15.79
N PHE A 37 -11.39 -2.81 -14.87
CA PHE A 37 -10.13 -3.07 -14.21
C PHE A 37 -10.21 -4.35 -13.36
N CYS A 38 -11.25 -4.51 -12.54
CA CYS A 38 -11.44 -5.70 -11.70
C CYS A 38 -11.58 -6.97 -12.56
N GLU A 39 -12.28 -6.91 -13.69
CA GLU A 39 -12.39 -8.03 -14.62
C GLU A 39 -10.99 -8.46 -15.10
N LEU A 40 -10.17 -7.52 -15.53
CA LEU A 40 -8.81 -7.81 -15.99
C LEU A 40 -7.95 -8.33 -14.84
N LEU A 41 -8.03 -7.73 -13.66
CA LEU A 41 -7.31 -8.14 -12.46
C LEU A 41 -7.58 -9.61 -12.15
N PHE A 42 -8.86 -10.01 -12.07
CA PHE A 42 -9.22 -11.38 -11.73
C PHE A 42 -8.92 -12.37 -12.86
N LYS A 43 -9.06 -12.00 -14.14
CA LYS A 43 -8.59 -12.83 -15.25
C LYS A 43 -7.10 -13.14 -15.14
N ARG A 44 -6.29 -12.12 -14.87
CA ARG A 44 -4.85 -12.29 -14.65
C ARG A 44 -4.53 -13.10 -13.40
N ALA A 45 -5.24 -12.87 -12.31
CA ALA A 45 -5.06 -13.64 -11.10
C ALA A 45 -5.35 -15.14 -11.31
N LEU A 46 -6.36 -15.48 -12.09
CA LEU A 46 -6.67 -16.86 -12.46
C LEU A 46 -5.57 -17.47 -13.35
N GLU A 47 -5.13 -16.72 -14.38
CA GLU A 47 -4.06 -17.13 -15.32
C GLU A 47 -2.78 -17.46 -14.56
N PHE A 48 -2.35 -16.57 -13.67
CA PHE A 48 -1.11 -16.72 -12.92
C PHE A 48 -1.24 -17.49 -11.60
N LYS A 49 -2.43 -18.04 -11.31
CA LYS A 49 -2.74 -18.79 -10.09
C LYS A 49 -2.39 -18.01 -8.81
N ILE A 50 -2.73 -16.72 -8.79
CA ILE A 50 -2.54 -15.87 -7.62
C ILE A 50 -3.54 -16.27 -6.53
N ALA A 51 -3.05 -16.46 -5.32
CA ALA A 51 -3.87 -16.85 -4.16
C ALA A 51 -4.17 -15.68 -3.20
N ALA A 52 -3.34 -14.62 -3.23
CA ALA A 52 -3.56 -13.41 -2.45
C ALA A 52 -3.15 -12.18 -3.24
N ILE A 53 -3.92 -11.09 -3.12
CA ILE A 53 -3.67 -9.81 -3.78
C ILE A 53 -3.76 -8.70 -2.75
N GLY A 54 -2.67 -7.92 -2.61
CA GLY A 54 -2.66 -6.67 -1.86
C GLY A 54 -3.16 -5.52 -2.74
N ILE A 55 -4.39 -5.07 -2.50
CA ILE A 55 -4.96 -3.92 -3.22
C ILE A 55 -4.38 -2.66 -2.60
N THR A 56 -3.53 -1.99 -3.36
CA THR A 56 -2.70 -0.88 -2.89
C THR A 56 -3.26 0.47 -3.32
N ASP A 57 -3.38 1.38 -2.37
CA ASP A 57 -3.63 2.79 -2.67
C ASP A 57 -2.85 3.71 -1.71
N TYR A 58 -2.59 4.94 -2.14
CA TYR A 58 -1.97 5.95 -1.30
C TYR A 58 -2.98 6.50 -0.30
N PHE A 59 -2.68 6.33 1.00
CA PHE A 59 -3.42 6.90 2.11
C PHE A 59 -4.92 6.54 2.15
N SER A 60 -5.33 5.42 1.55
CA SER A 60 -6.73 5.02 1.41
C SER A 60 -6.89 3.50 1.33
N VAL A 61 -8.08 3.01 1.68
CA VAL A 61 -8.54 1.63 1.46
C VAL A 61 -9.79 1.58 0.56
N GLU A 62 -10.20 2.70 -0.03
CA GLU A 62 -11.43 2.80 -0.80
C GLU A 62 -11.43 1.86 -2.01
N ASN A 63 -10.32 1.80 -2.73
CA ASN A 63 -10.21 0.90 -3.89
C ASN A 63 -10.16 -0.57 -3.48
N TYR A 64 -9.65 -0.90 -2.29
CA TYR A 64 -9.80 -2.24 -1.73
C TYR A 64 -11.28 -2.58 -1.49
N ILE A 65 -12.04 -1.67 -0.87
CA ILE A 65 -13.47 -1.85 -0.62
C ILE A 65 -14.23 -2.07 -1.94
N ASN A 66 -13.91 -1.30 -2.97
CA ASN A 66 -14.52 -1.44 -4.29
C ASN A 66 -14.16 -2.76 -4.98
N ALA A 67 -12.90 -3.20 -4.92
CA ALA A 67 -12.45 -4.48 -5.46
C ALA A 67 -13.09 -5.66 -4.69
N LYS A 68 -13.20 -5.54 -3.37
CA LYS A 68 -13.87 -6.54 -2.54
C LYS A 68 -15.35 -6.64 -2.87
N LYS A 69 -16.03 -5.52 -3.04
CA LYS A 69 -17.44 -5.49 -3.48
C LYS A 69 -17.63 -6.15 -4.85
N TYR A 70 -16.70 -5.93 -5.78
CA TYR A 70 -16.72 -6.63 -7.08
C TYR A 70 -16.56 -8.14 -6.89
N GLN A 71 -15.61 -8.59 -6.08
CA GLN A 71 -15.36 -9.99 -5.77
C GLN A 71 -16.59 -10.65 -5.11
N ASP A 72 -17.22 -9.98 -4.14
CA ASP A 72 -18.36 -10.49 -3.41
C ASP A 72 -19.59 -10.71 -4.32
N ASN A 73 -19.72 -9.87 -5.35
CA ASN A 73 -20.78 -9.92 -6.34
C ASN A 73 -20.38 -10.68 -7.63
N ILE A 74 -19.32 -11.49 -7.60
CA ILE A 74 -18.77 -12.16 -8.80
C ILE A 74 -19.78 -13.05 -9.50
N GLN A 75 -20.76 -13.62 -8.78
CA GLN A 75 -21.83 -14.45 -9.34
C GLN A 75 -22.72 -13.69 -10.33
N GLN A 76 -22.74 -12.37 -10.27
CA GLN A 76 -23.50 -11.53 -11.20
C GLN A 76 -22.71 -11.21 -12.48
N ARG A 77 -21.48 -11.70 -12.59
CA ARG A 77 -20.54 -11.40 -13.68
C ARG A 77 -20.51 -12.57 -14.67
N SER A 78 -21.34 -12.49 -15.72
CA SER A 78 -21.50 -13.55 -16.72
C SER A 78 -20.23 -13.83 -17.54
N GLN A 79 -19.24 -12.93 -17.55
CA GLN A 79 -17.95 -13.12 -18.22
C GLN A 79 -17.03 -14.15 -17.55
N PHE A 80 -17.39 -14.62 -16.35
CA PHE A 80 -16.68 -15.69 -15.66
C PHE A 80 -17.54 -16.93 -15.54
N SER A 81 -17.00 -18.10 -15.88
CA SER A 81 -17.64 -19.39 -15.63
C SER A 81 -17.84 -19.64 -14.13
N LEU A 82 -18.72 -20.56 -13.78
CA LEU A 82 -18.98 -20.92 -12.37
C LEU A 82 -17.71 -21.39 -11.64
N GLU A 83 -16.81 -22.08 -12.33
CA GLU A 83 -15.54 -22.52 -11.77
C GLU A 83 -14.62 -21.32 -11.50
N GLU A 84 -14.50 -20.42 -12.46
CA GLU A 84 -13.70 -19.18 -12.30
C GLU A 84 -14.26 -18.33 -11.17
N GLN A 85 -15.56 -18.16 -11.06
CA GLN A 85 -16.21 -17.43 -9.96
C GLN A 85 -15.87 -18.03 -8.60
N ARG A 86 -15.88 -19.39 -8.46
CA ARG A 86 -15.46 -20.06 -7.21
C ARG A 86 -13.99 -19.80 -6.90
N ARG A 87 -13.12 -19.87 -7.91
CA ARG A 87 -11.69 -19.59 -7.75
C ARG A 87 -11.45 -18.13 -7.38
N ILE A 88 -12.14 -17.19 -8.02
CA ILE A 88 -12.03 -15.76 -7.68
C ILE A 88 -12.45 -15.52 -6.22
N LYS A 89 -13.55 -16.13 -5.76
CA LYS A 89 -13.97 -16.03 -4.36
C LYS A 89 -12.95 -16.58 -3.37
N SER A 90 -12.11 -17.51 -3.77
CA SER A 90 -11.05 -18.07 -2.92
C SER A 90 -9.77 -17.22 -2.87
N ILE A 91 -9.65 -16.21 -3.72
CA ILE A 91 -8.49 -15.29 -3.69
C ILE A 91 -8.63 -14.38 -2.46
N LEU A 92 -7.61 -14.34 -1.62
CA LEU A 92 -7.55 -13.42 -0.49
C LEU A 92 -7.22 -12.01 -1.00
N LEU A 93 -8.11 -11.06 -0.80
CA LEU A 93 -7.82 -9.65 -0.98
C LEU A 93 -7.37 -9.03 0.34
N ILE A 94 -6.28 -8.29 0.32
CA ILE A 94 -5.66 -7.66 1.49
C ILE A 94 -5.63 -6.15 1.25
N PRO A 95 -6.19 -5.32 2.18
CA PRO A 95 -6.04 -3.87 2.10
C PRO A 95 -4.56 -3.50 2.31
N ASN A 96 -3.98 -2.78 1.37
CA ASN A 96 -2.60 -2.30 1.44
C ASN A 96 -2.59 -0.77 1.29
N VAL A 97 -2.27 -0.06 2.37
CA VAL A 97 -2.10 1.39 2.34
C VAL A 97 -0.63 1.72 2.16
N GLU A 98 -0.33 2.42 1.07
CA GLU A 98 1.02 2.92 0.82
C GLU A 98 1.18 4.32 1.42
N LEU A 99 2.18 4.46 2.29
CA LEU A 99 2.56 5.71 2.93
C LEU A 99 3.85 6.24 2.30
N ARG A 100 3.97 7.57 2.28
CA ARG A 100 5.22 8.27 2.01
C ARG A 100 5.76 8.82 3.33
N MET A 101 6.92 8.34 3.74
CA MET A 101 7.43 8.53 5.09
C MET A 101 8.81 9.20 5.09
N THR A 102 9.06 10.03 6.10
CA THR A 102 10.42 10.50 6.43
C THR A 102 11.22 9.36 7.11
N PRO A 103 12.56 9.41 7.10
CA PRO A 103 13.42 10.52 6.68
C PRO A 103 13.47 10.72 5.17
N VAL A 104 13.81 11.93 4.77
CA VAL A 104 14.01 12.31 3.37
C VAL A 104 15.46 12.06 3.00
N THR A 105 15.73 11.47 1.84
CA THR A 105 17.09 11.36 1.31
C THR A 105 17.64 12.69 0.83
N LYS A 106 18.96 12.80 0.62
CA LYS A 106 19.61 13.98 0.00
C LYS A 106 18.91 14.52 -1.26
N PRO A 107 18.45 13.67 -2.21
CA PRO A 107 17.67 14.16 -3.35
C PRO A 107 16.19 14.45 -3.04
N GLY A 108 15.78 14.51 -1.78
CA GLY A 108 14.41 14.87 -1.40
C GLY A 108 13.38 13.74 -1.58
N LYS A 109 13.82 12.48 -1.64
CA LYS A 109 12.93 11.33 -1.84
C LYS A 109 12.48 10.72 -0.51
N LEU A 110 11.19 10.43 -0.42
CA LEU A 110 10.55 9.79 0.73
C LEU A 110 10.59 8.27 0.60
N ILE A 111 10.53 7.59 1.74
CA ILE A 111 10.45 6.13 1.79
C ILE A 111 9.01 5.71 1.61
N ASN A 112 8.75 4.72 0.75
CA ASN A 112 7.45 4.09 0.64
C ASN A 112 7.36 2.93 1.63
N ILE A 113 6.36 3.02 2.50
CA ILE A 113 5.99 1.99 3.48
C ILE A 113 4.60 1.48 3.14
N HIS A 114 4.45 0.17 3.17
CA HIS A 114 3.17 -0.49 2.95
C HIS A 114 2.64 -1.03 4.28
N CYS A 115 1.39 -0.69 4.56
CA CYS A 115 0.65 -1.20 5.71
C CYS A 115 -0.41 -2.18 5.18
N LEU A 116 -0.14 -3.48 5.30
CA LEU A 116 -1.07 -4.54 4.92
C LEU A 116 -1.95 -4.87 6.12
N PHE A 117 -3.24 -4.66 5.99
CA PHE A 117 -4.18 -4.84 7.08
C PHE A 117 -4.92 -6.16 7.00
N ASN A 118 -5.23 -6.72 8.18
CA ASN A 118 -6.22 -7.76 8.28
C ASN A 118 -7.57 -7.24 7.74
N PRO A 119 -8.21 -7.91 6.77
CA PRO A 119 -9.50 -7.47 6.22
C PRO A 119 -10.60 -7.25 7.27
N SER A 120 -10.57 -8.00 8.38
CA SER A 120 -11.55 -7.84 9.47
C SER A 120 -11.33 -6.58 10.31
N TYR A 121 -10.20 -5.90 10.14
CA TYR A 121 -9.83 -4.71 10.92
C TYR A 121 -10.31 -3.39 10.31
N LEU A 122 -10.91 -3.41 9.12
CA LEU A 122 -11.28 -2.21 8.34
C LEU A 122 -12.11 -1.18 9.13
N SER A 123 -13.07 -1.64 9.94
CA SER A 123 -13.94 -0.76 10.73
C SER A 123 -13.20 0.06 11.80
N PHE A 124 -11.98 -0.29 12.12
CA PHE A 124 -11.15 0.42 13.10
C PHE A 124 -10.13 1.37 12.47
N LEU A 125 -9.89 1.28 11.15
CA LEU A 125 -8.82 2.03 10.49
C LEU A 125 -9.01 3.54 10.58
N ASP A 126 -10.25 4.04 10.52
CA ASP A 126 -10.49 5.49 10.62
C ASP A 126 -9.95 6.06 11.93
N ASN A 127 -10.18 5.39 13.04
CA ASN A 127 -9.77 5.87 14.35
C ASN A 127 -8.32 5.50 14.68
N ASP A 128 -7.93 4.24 14.42
CA ASP A 128 -6.66 3.70 14.89
C ASP A 128 -5.50 4.06 13.96
N PHE A 129 -5.79 4.48 12.73
CA PHE A 129 -4.78 4.76 11.71
C PHE A 129 -4.97 6.10 11.00
N PHE A 130 -6.04 6.29 10.22
CA PHE A 130 -6.19 7.48 9.37
C PHE A 130 -6.31 8.79 10.18
N ASN A 131 -7.02 8.80 11.28
CA ASN A 131 -7.13 9.97 12.15
C ASN A 131 -6.02 10.05 13.22
N ALA A 132 -5.23 8.99 13.39
CA ALA A 132 -4.10 8.96 14.31
C ALA A 132 -2.81 9.55 13.71
N LEU A 133 -2.70 9.53 12.38
CA LEU A 133 -1.55 10.12 11.67
C LEU A 133 -1.87 11.54 11.21
N ASP A 134 -0.90 12.43 11.33
CA ASP A 134 -1.00 13.80 10.86
C ASP A 134 0.28 14.27 10.17
N PHE A 135 0.13 15.28 9.32
CA PHE A 135 1.21 16.02 8.70
C PHE A 135 1.20 17.46 9.18
N SER A 136 2.35 17.91 9.69
CA SER A 136 2.51 19.26 10.23
C SER A 136 3.36 20.11 9.29
N ILE A 137 2.84 21.26 8.88
CA ILE A 137 3.57 22.23 8.06
C ILE A 137 3.17 23.66 8.44
N GLY A 138 4.18 24.53 8.69
CA GLY A 138 3.98 25.94 9.02
C GLY A 138 3.07 26.16 10.22
N GLY A 139 3.14 25.31 11.26
CA GLY A 139 2.33 25.40 12.48
C GLY A 139 0.94 24.81 12.40
N PHE A 140 0.51 24.29 11.24
CA PHE A 140 -0.79 23.64 11.05
C PHE A 140 -0.65 22.13 10.97
N LYS A 141 -1.68 21.42 11.46
CA LYS A 141 -1.77 19.95 11.42
C LYS A 141 -2.93 19.51 10.53
N TYR A 142 -2.66 18.54 9.67
CA TYR A 142 -3.62 17.96 8.73
C TYR A 142 -3.70 16.46 9.01
N LYS A 143 -4.92 15.94 9.23
CA LYS A 143 -5.13 14.50 9.44
C LYS A 143 -4.96 13.73 8.14
N MET A 144 -4.56 12.46 8.22
CA MET A 144 -4.43 11.56 7.09
C MET A 144 -5.82 11.05 6.63
N ASN A 145 -6.70 11.96 6.28
CA ASN A 145 -8.03 11.67 5.78
C ASN A 145 -8.43 12.66 4.67
N ARG A 146 -9.57 12.40 4.00
CA ARG A 146 -10.03 13.20 2.88
C ARG A 146 -10.05 14.70 3.19
N GLN A 147 -10.61 15.09 4.34
CA GLN A 147 -10.71 16.50 4.73
C GLN A 147 -9.32 17.11 4.95
N GLY A 148 -8.42 16.41 5.66
CA GLY A 148 -7.07 16.90 5.89
C GLY A 148 -6.27 17.10 4.59
N PHE A 149 -6.48 16.26 3.58
CA PHE A 149 -5.86 16.45 2.26
C PHE A 149 -6.44 17.65 1.52
N ILE A 150 -7.77 17.86 1.58
CA ILE A 150 -8.41 19.04 1.00
C ILE A 150 -7.91 20.32 1.69
N ASP A 151 -7.85 20.33 3.01
CA ASP A 151 -7.40 21.48 3.80
C ASP A 151 -5.93 21.82 3.49
N LEU A 152 -5.07 20.82 3.36
CA LEU A 152 -3.68 21.00 2.94
C LEU A 152 -3.59 21.64 1.55
N GLY A 153 -4.41 21.16 0.60
CA GLY A 153 -4.44 21.72 -0.75
C GLY A 153 -5.03 23.13 -0.81
N LYS A 154 -6.08 23.41 -0.02
CA LYS A 154 -6.67 24.75 0.09
C LYS A 154 -5.73 25.76 0.74
N ARG A 155 -4.88 25.34 1.64
CA ARG A 155 -3.83 26.16 2.21
C ARG A 155 -2.81 26.57 1.16
N GLU A 156 -2.42 25.67 0.29
CA GLU A 156 -1.50 25.99 -0.81
C GLU A 156 -2.11 27.02 -1.76
N ASN A 157 -3.36 26.75 -2.17
CA ASN A 157 -4.10 27.70 -3.00
C ASN A 157 -5.60 27.59 -2.70
N SER A 158 -6.16 28.63 -2.09
CA SER A 158 -7.57 28.72 -1.72
C SER A 158 -8.55 28.63 -2.92
N GLN A 159 -8.07 28.88 -4.13
CA GLN A 159 -8.86 28.81 -5.37
C GLN A 159 -8.95 27.37 -5.96
N TYR A 160 -8.22 26.41 -5.43
CA TYR A 160 -8.40 25.02 -5.89
C TYR A 160 -9.84 24.57 -5.61
N ASP A 161 -10.47 23.87 -6.56
CA ASP A 161 -11.63 23.06 -6.28
C ASP A 161 -11.29 21.92 -5.32
N GLU A 162 -12.27 21.17 -4.82
CA GLU A 162 -12.04 20.10 -3.87
C GLU A 162 -11.16 18.99 -4.46
N ASP A 163 -11.37 18.60 -5.73
CA ASP A 163 -10.64 17.52 -6.37
C ASP A 163 -9.16 17.88 -6.56
N LYS A 164 -8.88 19.11 -6.98
CA LYS A 164 -7.53 19.62 -7.12
C LYS A 164 -6.84 19.77 -5.78
N ALA A 165 -7.57 20.27 -4.78
CA ALA A 165 -7.06 20.41 -3.40
C ALA A 165 -6.74 19.02 -2.81
N TYR A 166 -7.66 18.06 -2.95
CA TYR A 166 -7.46 16.68 -2.52
C TYR A 166 -6.22 16.05 -3.16
N LYS A 167 -6.10 16.14 -4.50
CA LYS A 167 -4.93 15.62 -5.22
C LYS A 167 -3.63 16.26 -4.79
N PHE A 168 -3.64 17.58 -4.56
CA PHE A 168 -2.47 18.28 -4.02
C PHE A 168 -2.11 17.74 -2.64
N GLY A 169 -3.09 17.61 -1.75
CA GLY A 169 -2.91 17.10 -0.39
C GLY A 169 -2.30 15.70 -0.39
N VAL A 170 -2.89 14.76 -1.13
CA VAL A 170 -2.35 13.38 -1.27
C VAL A 170 -0.91 13.37 -1.79
N ASN A 171 -0.59 14.24 -2.76
CA ASN A 171 0.76 14.30 -3.32
C ASN A 171 1.82 14.87 -2.38
N ASN A 172 1.41 15.68 -1.41
CA ASN A 172 2.31 16.41 -0.51
C ASN A 172 2.22 15.97 0.95
N PHE A 173 1.30 15.08 1.30
CA PHE A 173 1.18 14.52 2.64
C PHE A 173 2.36 13.58 2.93
N ILE A 174 2.95 13.74 4.10
CA ILE A 174 4.12 12.98 4.54
C ILE A 174 3.87 12.50 5.97
N VAL A 175 4.08 11.22 6.21
CA VAL A 175 4.01 10.60 7.55
C VAL A 175 5.38 10.61 8.18
N SER A 176 5.49 10.93 9.46
CA SER A 176 6.76 10.75 10.17
C SER A 176 6.90 9.30 10.67
N GLN A 177 8.13 8.81 10.67
CA GLN A 177 8.45 7.49 11.22
C GLN A 177 8.04 7.36 12.69
N GLU A 178 8.28 8.42 13.46
CA GLU A 178 7.99 8.45 14.90
C GLU A 178 6.49 8.31 15.17
N GLN A 179 5.64 8.93 14.35
CA GLN A 179 4.19 8.79 14.49
C GLN A 179 3.73 7.35 14.22
N LEU A 180 4.21 6.74 13.14
CA LEU A 180 3.87 5.35 12.82
C LEU A 180 4.37 4.40 13.92
N GLN A 181 5.59 4.59 14.40
CA GLN A 181 6.14 3.81 15.50
C GLN A 181 5.34 4.00 16.81
N SER A 182 4.90 5.22 17.08
CA SER A 182 4.07 5.52 18.25
C SER A 182 2.74 4.78 18.23
N ILE A 183 2.08 4.71 17.06
CA ILE A 183 0.83 3.96 16.90
C ILE A 183 1.08 2.46 17.09
N LEU A 184 2.13 1.93 16.47
CA LEU A 184 2.48 0.51 16.58
C LEU A 184 2.79 0.08 18.01
N SER A 185 3.46 0.95 18.79
CA SER A 185 3.80 0.67 20.18
C SER A 185 2.66 0.96 21.14
N GLY A 186 1.82 1.94 20.86
CA GLY A 186 0.76 2.42 21.76
C GLY A 186 -0.59 1.73 21.57
N ASN A 187 -0.80 1.02 20.46
CA ASN A 187 -2.08 0.36 20.14
C ASN A 187 -1.84 -1.10 19.74
N GLN A 188 -1.92 -2.01 20.72
CA GLN A 188 -1.72 -3.44 20.49
C GLN A 188 -2.71 -4.01 19.47
N ARG A 189 -3.98 -3.58 19.50
CA ARG A 189 -4.98 -4.01 18.51
C ARG A 189 -4.57 -3.63 17.08
N PHE A 190 -4.03 -2.43 16.90
CA PHE A 190 -3.49 -2.02 15.59
C PHE A 190 -2.31 -2.90 15.19
N ARG A 191 -1.35 -3.11 16.12
CA ARG A 191 -0.14 -3.90 15.87
C ARG A 191 -0.45 -5.34 15.48
N ASP A 192 -1.44 -5.96 16.10
CA ASP A 192 -1.85 -7.36 15.82
C ASP A 192 -2.57 -7.52 14.48
N ASN A 193 -2.99 -6.42 13.83
CA ASN A 193 -3.78 -6.44 12.61
C ASN A 193 -3.11 -5.77 11.41
N VAL A 194 -1.82 -5.46 11.51
CA VAL A 194 -1.03 -4.85 10.43
C VAL A 194 0.30 -5.58 10.23
N ILE A 195 0.69 -5.72 8.97
CA ILE A 195 2.04 -6.12 8.56
C ILE A 195 2.67 -4.91 7.88
N ILE A 196 3.78 -4.43 8.44
CA ILE A 196 4.54 -3.32 7.88
C ILE A 196 5.58 -3.85 6.90
N VAL A 197 5.53 -3.35 5.67
CA VAL A 197 6.46 -3.78 4.62
C VAL A 197 7.18 -2.56 4.04
N VAL A 198 8.49 -2.64 3.96
CA VAL A 198 9.30 -1.62 3.31
C VAL A 198 9.66 -2.05 1.89
N SER A 199 9.61 -1.12 0.96
CA SER A 199 10.09 -1.36 -0.40
C SER A 199 11.61 -1.34 -0.44
N ASN A 200 12.22 -2.35 -1.07
CA ASN A 200 13.66 -2.46 -1.28
C ASN A 200 13.99 -2.62 -2.77
N SER A 201 13.32 -1.88 -3.64
CA SER A 201 13.46 -1.97 -5.09
C SER A 201 14.26 -0.82 -5.66
N ASN A 202 15.20 -1.10 -6.56
CA ASN A 202 15.92 -0.09 -7.37
C ASN A 202 15.04 0.48 -8.49
N SER A 203 13.90 -0.15 -8.80
CA SER A 203 13.08 0.18 -9.97
C SER A 203 11.97 1.20 -9.69
N ASP A 204 11.64 1.45 -8.42
CA ASP A 204 10.59 2.40 -8.02
C ASP A 204 11.13 3.82 -7.81
N GLY A 205 12.15 4.16 -8.58
CA GLY A 205 12.64 5.52 -8.70
C GLY A 205 13.01 6.18 -7.37
N ALA A 206 13.72 5.46 -6.47
CA ALA A 206 14.33 5.99 -5.26
C ALA A 206 13.49 6.01 -3.96
N SER A 207 12.37 5.32 -3.93
CA SER A 207 11.62 5.12 -2.69
C SER A 207 11.99 3.83 -1.95
N GLY A 208 12.88 3.01 -2.53
CA GLY A 208 13.36 1.77 -1.90
C GLY A 208 14.60 1.98 -1.02
N LEU A 209 14.73 1.19 0.02
CA LEU A 209 15.87 1.28 0.97
C LEU A 209 17.24 1.10 0.34
N GLN A 210 17.36 0.35 -0.77
CA GLN A 210 18.66 0.19 -1.47
C GLN A 210 19.19 1.48 -2.08
N GLU A 211 18.30 2.31 -2.64
CA GLU A 211 18.71 3.63 -3.13
C GLU A 211 19.10 4.55 -1.97
N HIS A 212 18.42 4.43 -0.84
CA HIS A 212 18.80 5.13 0.39
C HIS A 212 20.17 4.71 0.89
N TYR A 213 20.53 3.42 0.76
CA TYR A 213 21.84 2.91 1.15
C TYR A 213 22.96 3.58 0.36
N LYS A 214 22.86 3.65 -0.97
CA LYS A 214 23.85 4.29 -1.83
C LYS A 214 24.03 5.78 -1.55
N LEU A 215 22.98 6.45 -1.08
CA LEU A 215 23.00 7.87 -0.75
C LEU A 215 23.64 8.14 0.61
N PHE A 216 23.75 7.13 1.47
CA PHE A 216 24.33 7.21 2.81
C PHE A 216 25.76 6.63 2.89
N GLU A 217 26.20 5.88 1.87
CA GLU A 217 27.51 5.20 1.84
C GLU A 217 28.71 6.14 2.04
N ASN A 218 28.54 7.43 1.72
CA ASN A 218 29.61 8.42 1.78
C ASN A 218 29.47 9.43 2.93
N GLU A 219 28.50 9.26 3.82
CA GLU A 219 28.32 10.15 4.97
C GLU A 219 28.59 9.38 6.27
N GLN A 220 29.60 9.81 6.99
CA GLN A 220 29.94 9.34 8.34
C GLN A 220 28.93 9.87 9.39
N ASP A 221 27.66 10.00 9.02
CA ASP A 221 26.64 10.47 9.93
C ASP A 221 25.94 9.30 10.60
N SER A 222 26.36 9.01 11.84
CA SER A 222 25.78 7.99 12.71
C SER A 222 24.28 8.15 12.93
N SER A 223 23.74 9.36 12.75
CA SER A 223 22.30 9.64 12.89
C SER A 223 21.48 9.03 11.76
N LEU A 224 22.00 9.02 10.52
CA LEU A 224 21.32 8.44 9.36
C LEU A 224 21.30 6.91 9.39
N ASP A 225 22.37 6.29 9.87
CA ASP A 225 22.41 4.84 10.07
C ASP A 225 21.42 4.42 11.16
N ALA A 226 21.29 5.18 12.24
CA ALA A 226 20.30 4.93 13.28
C ALA A 226 18.87 5.04 12.76
N LEU A 227 18.55 6.05 11.95
CA LEU A 227 17.24 6.22 11.31
C LEU A 227 16.92 5.07 10.37
N ARG A 228 17.89 4.62 9.59
CA ARG A 228 17.76 3.48 8.68
C ARG A 228 17.49 2.18 9.43
N GLN A 229 18.25 1.93 10.48
CA GLN A 229 18.07 0.79 11.36
C GLN A 229 16.67 0.83 12.01
N ALA A 230 16.20 2.00 12.42
CA ALA A 230 14.87 2.16 12.99
C ALA A 230 13.76 1.80 11.98
N ILE A 231 13.93 2.09 10.68
CA ILE A 231 12.97 1.68 9.63
C ILE A 231 12.95 0.16 9.46
N TYR A 232 14.11 -0.50 9.45
CA TYR A 232 14.16 -1.96 9.40
C TYR A 232 13.51 -2.58 10.64
N CYS A 233 13.76 -2.03 11.83
CA CYS A 233 13.14 -2.49 13.07
C CYS A 233 11.63 -2.25 13.12
N LEU A 234 11.12 -1.25 12.38
CA LEU A 234 9.69 -0.98 12.23
C LEU A 234 9.01 -2.01 11.33
N SER A 235 9.74 -2.57 10.35
CA SER A 235 9.20 -3.40 9.29
C SER A 235 9.16 -4.88 9.68
N ASP A 236 8.07 -5.55 9.32
CA ASP A 236 7.92 -7.01 9.46
C ASP A 236 8.49 -7.75 8.25
N CYS A 237 8.41 -7.11 7.06
CA CYS A 237 8.81 -7.70 5.79
C CYS A 237 9.43 -6.66 4.86
N VAL A 238 10.04 -7.16 3.79
CA VAL A 238 10.63 -6.34 2.72
C VAL A 238 10.07 -6.77 1.37
N PHE A 239 9.56 -5.83 0.57
CA PHE A 239 9.31 -6.09 -0.85
C PHE A 239 10.64 -6.00 -1.60
N SER A 240 11.03 -7.10 -2.23
CA SER A 240 12.20 -7.17 -3.07
C SER A 240 11.81 -7.61 -4.48
N ARG A 241 12.25 -6.86 -5.50
CA ARG A 241 12.15 -7.32 -6.88
C ARG A 241 13.27 -8.33 -7.12
N LEU A 242 12.93 -9.59 -7.30
CA LEU A 242 13.86 -10.55 -7.86
C LEU A 242 14.17 -10.10 -9.31
N ASN A 243 15.39 -9.64 -9.56
CA ASN A 243 15.86 -9.51 -10.93
C ASN A 243 15.68 -10.86 -11.62
N SER A 244 15.00 -10.87 -12.75
CA SER A 244 14.70 -12.05 -13.57
C SER A 244 15.93 -12.75 -14.18
N THR A 245 17.12 -12.53 -13.64
CA THR A 245 18.39 -13.12 -14.07
C THR A 245 18.88 -14.23 -13.15
N CYS A 246 18.07 -14.74 -12.24
CA CYS A 246 18.38 -16.03 -11.65
C CYS A 246 18.10 -17.12 -12.71
N LYS A 247 19.01 -17.29 -13.65
CA LYS A 247 19.13 -18.51 -14.43
C LYS A 247 19.53 -19.59 -13.43
N CYS A 248 18.60 -20.39 -12.96
CA CYS A 248 18.91 -21.69 -12.42
C CYS A 248 19.54 -22.49 -13.55
N ASN A 249 20.85 -22.48 -13.65
CA ASN A 249 21.57 -23.51 -14.37
C ASN A 249 21.37 -24.82 -13.56
N ARG A 250 20.53 -25.65 -14.10
CA ARG A 250 20.52 -27.07 -13.75
C ARG A 250 21.74 -27.77 -14.35
#